data_95be8e1265d702257c37e38f9d9c7328
#
_entry.id   95be8e1265d702257c37e38f9d9c7328
#
_cell.length_a   1.000
_cell.length_b   1.000
_cell.length_c   1.000
_cell.angle_alpha   90.00
_cell.angle_beta   90.00
_cell.angle_gamma   90.00
#
_symmetry.space_group_name_H-M   'P 1'
#
loop_
_entity.id
_entity.type
_entity.pdbx_description
1 polymer ?
#
loop_
_entity_poly.entity_id
_entity_poly.type
_entity_poly.pdbx_seq_one_letter_code
_entity_poly.pdbx_strand_id
1 'polypeptide(L)'
;MKTLLFTALFAATALAHAAPAAHEHDAHAMHATSTPAADSSAHAAEYHAAMMSMHDDMMKGINLQNPDAAFAAGMLPHHQGAVKMAEIQLKHGSDRQMNRLAKDIIRAQNAEIKLMQRWLAQHPSEPAGAAAPAHVAEYHASMTGMHDDMMKGINLQNPDAAFAAGMLPHHQGAVKMAEIQLKYGRDNRLRELAQDIIRSQSAEIAFMKRWQEKHSATPPAHH
;
A
#
# COMPACT_ATOMS: atom_id res chain seq x y z
N MET A 1 54.11 16.34 -40.11
CA MET A 1 54.82 15.41 -41.05
C MET A 1 54.20 14.05 -40.90
N LYS A 2 53.78 13.57 -42.04
CA LYS A 2 53.49 12.23 -42.57
C LYS A 2 52.18 11.57 -42.17
N THR A 3 51.28 11.75 -43.08
CA THR A 3 50.16 10.96 -43.59
C THR A 3 50.48 9.46 -43.74
N LEU A 4 49.52 8.59 -43.49
CA LEU A 4 49.31 7.36 -44.25
C LEU A 4 47.84 6.93 -44.14
N LEU A 5 47.14 7.08 -45.28
CA LEU A 5 45.88 6.40 -45.62
C LEU A 5 46.16 4.92 -45.88
N PHE A 6 45.26 4.03 -45.48
CA PHE A 6 45.08 2.73 -46.11
C PHE A 6 43.58 2.45 -46.31
N THR A 7 43.18 2.60 -47.57
CA THR A 7 41.98 2.05 -48.16
C THR A 7 42.18 0.57 -48.50
N ALA A 8 41.28 -0.30 -48.09
CA ALA A 8 41.11 -1.60 -48.71
C ALA A 8 39.61 -1.94 -48.84
N LEU A 9 39.25 -1.99 -50.09
CA LEU A 9 37.97 -2.40 -50.67
C LEU A 9 38.02 -3.95 -50.81
N PHE A 10 37.04 -4.69 -50.28
CA PHE A 10 36.74 -6.07 -50.72
C PHE A 10 35.24 -6.32 -50.83
N ALA A 11 34.94 -7.00 -51.91
CA ALA A 11 33.64 -7.19 -52.52
C ALA A 11 32.75 -8.23 -51.81
N ALA A 12 31.46 -8.09 -52.14
CA ALA A 12 30.34 -8.94 -51.74
C ALA A 12 30.45 -10.40 -52.14
N THR A 13 29.99 -11.31 -51.30
CA THR A 13 29.31 -12.54 -51.71
C THR A 13 28.12 -12.79 -50.80
N ALA A 14 26.94 -12.78 -51.41
CA ALA A 14 25.68 -13.20 -50.78
C ALA A 14 25.68 -14.74 -50.65
N LEU A 15 25.46 -15.23 -49.43
CA LEU A 15 24.97 -16.60 -49.21
C LEU A 15 23.72 -16.52 -48.34
N ALA A 16 22.60 -16.85 -48.94
CA ALA A 16 21.34 -17.07 -48.25
C ALA A 16 21.47 -18.31 -47.35
N HIS A 17 21.31 -18.11 -46.05
CA HIS A 17 21.03 -19.20 -45.11
C HIS A 17 19.74 -18.89 -44.36
N ALA A 18 18.84 -19.89 -44.38
CA ALA A 18 17.54 -19.88 -43.74
C ALA A 18 17.67 -19.59 -42.24
N ALA A 19 16.83 -18.71 -41.75
CA ALA A 19 16.65 -18.42 -40.34
C ALA A 19 15.93 -19.58 -39.62
N PRO A 20 16.41 -20.01 -38.44
CA PRO A 20 15.54 -20.76 -37.54
C PRO A 20 14.57 -19.80 -36.86
N ALA A 21 13.35 -20.27 -36.69
CA ALA A 21 12.22 -19.56 -36.04
C ALA A 21 12.62 -19.00 -34.68
N ALA A 22 12.45 -17.69 -34.53
CA ALA A 22 12.49 -17.03 -33.22
C ALA A 22 11.29 -17.53 -32.40
N HIS A 23 11.56 -18.16 -31.27
CA HIS A 23 10.59 -18.28 -30.20
C HIS A 23 10.27 -16.89 -29.70
N GLU A 24 9.08 -16.42 -30.02
CA GLU A 24 8.46 -15.28 -29.35
C GLU A 24 8.26 -15.67 -27.88
N HIS A 25 9.06 -15.11 -27.00
CA HIS A 25 8.73 -15.02 -25.59
C HIS A 25 7.55 -14.05 -25.49
N ASP A 26 6.35 -14.61 -25.39
CA ASP A 26 5.18 -13.91 -24.94
C ASP A 26 5.51 -13.22 -23.61
N ALA A 27 5.76 -11.92 -23.69
CA ALA A 27 5.67 -11.05 -22.54
C ALA A 27 4.19 -11.09 -22.11
N HIS A 28 3.92 -11.88 -21.07
CA HIS A 28 2.64 -11.83 -20.38
C HIS A 28 2.41 -10.41 -19.90
N ALA A 29 1.78 -9.60 -20.73
CA ALA A 29 1.04 -8.43 -20.33
C ALA A 29 -0.14 -8.92 -19.49
N MET A 30 0.10 -9.11 -18.20
CA MET A 30 -0.94 -9.29 -17.19
C MET A 30 -1.63 -7.95 -16.94
N HIS A 31 -2.15 -7.34 -17.99
CA HIS A 31 -3.27 -6.43 -17.90
C HIS A 31 -4.53 -7.25 -18.16
N ALA A 32 -4.87 -8.11 -17.22
CA ALA A 32 -6.24 -8.51 -17.10
C ALA A 32 -7.01 -7.25 -16.73
N THR A 33 -7.58 -6.58 -17.73
CA THR A 33 -8.74 -5.73 -17.54
C THR A 33 -9.84 -6.63 -17.01
N SER A 34 -9.88 -6.84 -15.69
CA SER A 34 -11.06 -7.33 -15.03
C SER A 34 -12.11 -6.26 -15.23
N THR A 35 -12.96 -6.46 -16.22
CA THR A 35 -14.25 -5.78 -16.31
C THR A 35 -14.87 -5.85 -14.93
N PRO A 36 -15.22 -4.73 -14.26
CA PRO A 36 -15.89 -4.79 -12.97
C PRO A 36 -17.14 -5.64 -13.19
N ALA A 37 -17.31 -6.71 -12.41
CA ALA A 37 -18.56 -7.44 -12.39
C ALA A 37 -19.66 -6.40 -12.14
N ALA A 38 -20.73 -6.44 -12.92
CA ALA A 38 -21.80 -5.44 -13.02
C ALA A 38 -22.67 -5.38 -11.75
N ASP A 39 -22.06 -5.41 -10.54
CA ASP A 39 -22.73 -5.26 -9.25
C ASP A 39 -21.77 -4.85 -8.12
N SER A 40 -20.68 -4.12 -8.42
CA SER A 40 -19.88 -3.55 -7.35
C SER A 40 -20.66 -2.41 -6.72
N SER A 41 -20.92 -2.51 -5.41
CA SER A 41 -21.54 -1.45 -4.64
C SER A 41 -20.74 -0.13 -4.76
N ALA A 42 -21.41 1.03 -4.71
CA ALA A 42 -20.77 2.33 -4.88
C ALA A 42 -19.58 2.53 -3.91
N HIS A 43 -19.68 2.03 -2.68
CA HIS A 43 -18.60 2.09 -1.70
C HIS A 43 -17.40 1.22 -2.09
N ALA A 44 -17.59 0.06 -2.72
CA ALA A 44 -16.49 -0.79 -3.15
C ALA A 44 -15.64 -0.09 -4.21
N ALA A 45 -16.25 0.56 -5.20
CA ALA A 45 -15.53 1.33 -6.22
C ALA A 45 -14.71 2.48 -5.60
N GLU A 46 -15.27 3.19 -4.61
CA GLU A 46 -14.56 4.26 -3.90
C GLU A 46 -13.38 3.71 -3.07
N TYR A 47 -13.55 2.57 -2.41
CA TYR A 47 -12.45 1.89 -1.69
C TYR A 47 -11.33 1.46 -2.65
N HIS A 48 -11.65 0.85 -3.79
CA HIS A 48 -10.66 0.48 -4.80
C HIS A 48 -9.83 1.68 -5.26
N ALA A 49 -10.48 2.80 -5.58
CA ALA A 49 -9.78 4.02 -5.98
C ALA A 49 -8.85 4.56 -4.89
N ALA A 50 -9.31 4.58 -3.64
CA ALA A 50 -8.49 5.01 -2.49
C ALA A 50 -7.26 4.14 -2.29
N MET A 51 -7.42 2.83 -2.45
CA MET A 51 -6.35 1.84 -2.29
C MET A 51 -5.28 1.95 -3.37
N MET A 52 -5.67 2.07 -4.63
CA MET A 52 -4.73 2.22 -5.75
C MET A 52 -3.89 3.50 -5.60
N SER A 53 -4.53 4.62 -5.24
CA SER A 53 -3.82 5.89 -5.02
C SER A 53 -2.78 5.81 -3.89
N MET A 54 -3.09 5.09 -2.81
CA MET A 54 -2.21 4.91 -1.66
C MET A 54 -0.99 4.04 -2.00
N HIS A 55 -1.20 2.94 -2.74
CA HIS A 55 -0.20 1.89 -2.93
C HIS A 55 1.10 2.40 -3.55
N ASP A 56 1.01 3.11 -4.66
CA ASP A 56 2.18 3.57 -5.41
C ASP A 56 3.06 4.53 -4.58
N ASP A 57 2.44 5.44 -3.85
CA ASP A 57 3.19 6.40 -3.03
C ASP A 57 3.78 5.73 -1.77
N MET A 58 3.08 4.78 -1.18
CA MET A 58 3.60 3.97 -0.08
C MET A 58 4.82 3.17 -0.54
N MET A 59 4.76 2.52 -1.70
CA MET A 59 5.87 1.74 -2.25
C MET A 59 7.10 2.60 -2.54
N LYS A 60 6.94 3.83 -3.03
CA LYS A 60 8.05 4.78 -3.17
C LYS A 60 8.65 5.15 -1.81
N GLY A 61 7.80 5.40 -0.83
CA GLY A 61 8.22 5.81 0.52
C GLY A 61 9.06 4.76 1.24
N ILE A 62 8.61 3.51 1.29
CA ILE A 62 9.32 2.44 1.99
C ILE A 62 10.68 2.08 1.38
N ASN A 63 10.95 2.50 0.15
CA ASN A 63 12.20 2.25 -0.58
C ASN A 63 13.27 3.34 -0.35
N LEU A 64 13.13 4.20 0.67
CA LEU A 64 14.15 5.18 1.00
C LEU A 64 15.32 4.58 1.80
N GLN A 65 16.53 5.14 1.59
CA GLN A 65 17.77 4.65 2.21
C GLN A 65 17.77 4.84 3.74
N ASN A 66 17.24 5.95 4.23
CA ASN A 66 17.14 6.24 5.66
C ASN A 66 15.88 5.55 6.24
N PRO A 67 16.00 4.70 7.29
CA PRO A 67 14.86 3.98 7.85
C PRO A 67 13.79 4.90 8.46
N ASP A 68 14.18 6.02 9.06
CA ASP A 68 13.23 6.99 9.61
C ASP A 68 12.43 7.67 8.47
N ALA A 69 13.11 8.02 7.37
CA ALA A 69 12.46 8.58 6.19
C ALA A 69 11.57 7.54 5.50
N ALA A 70 12.01 6.28 5.40
CA ALA A 70 11.23 5.19 4.84
C ALA A 70 9.93 4.96 5.63
N PHE A 71 10.00 5.00 6.96
CA PHE A 71 8.83 4.95 7.82
C PHE A 71 7.88 6.11 7.55
N ALA A 72 8.36 7.34 7.67
CA ALA A 72 7.52 8.52 7.54
C ALA A 72 6.91 8.64 6.14
N ALA A 73 7.69 8.39 5.08
CA ALA A 73 7.24 8.49 3.69
C ALA A 73 6.31 7.34 3.26
N GLY A 74 6.46 6.14 3.85
CA GLY A 74 5.56 5.02 3.62
C GLY A 74 4.28 5.12 4.44
N MET A 75 4.37 5.50 5.73
CA MET A 75 3.23 5.60 6.64
C MET A 75 2.32 6.80 6.30
N LEU A 76 2.85 7.87 5.74
CA LEU A 76 2.06 9.04 5.36
C LEU A 76 0.96 8.70 4.35
N PRO A 77 1.23 8.12 3.15
CA PRO A 77 0.19 7.71 2.23
C PRO A 77 -0.69 6.58 2.79
N HIS A 78 -0.14 5.69 3.61
CA HIS A 78 -0.92 4.67 4.33
C HIS A 78 -2.00 5.32 5.20
N HIS A 79 -1.67 6.32 5.99
CA HIS A 79 -2.64 7.07 6.80
C HIS A 79 -3.66 7.84 5.96
N GLN A 80 -3.21 8.44 4.86
CA GLN A 80 -4.14 9.10 3.92
C GLN A 80 -5.17 8.11 3.35
N GLY A 81 -4.75 6.88 3.06
CA GLY A 81 -5.64 5.78 2.67
C GLY A 81 -6.68 5.46 3.73
N ALA A 82 -6.27 5.32 5.00
CA ALA A 82 -7.20 5.06 6.12
C ALA A 82 -8.22 6.20 6.32
N VAL A 83 -7.77 7.46 6.22
CA VAL A 83 -8.67 8.62 6.28
C VAL A 83 -9.72 8.53 5.17
N LYS A 84 -9.29 8.20 3.93
CA LYS A 84 -10.22 8.00 2.81
C LYS A 84 -11.20 6.88 3.07
N MET A 85 -10.74 5.73 3.56
CA MET A 85 -11.62 4.61 3.92
C MET A 85 -12.64 5.02 4.99
N ALA A 86 -12.21 5.78 5.99
CA ALA A 86 -13.09 6.29 7.05
C ALA A 86 -14.12 7.32 6.54
N GLU A 87 -13.75 8.17 5.57
CA GLU A 87 -14.68 9.07 4.88
C GLU A 87 -15.75 8.29 4.10
N ILE A 88 -15.37 7.21 3.40
CA ILE A 88 -16.30 6.32 2.69
C ILE A 88 -17.27 5.65 3.66
N GLN A 89 -16.78 5.18 4.82
CA GLN A 89 -17.63 4.66 5.89
C GLN A 89 -18.67 5.69 6.34
N LEU A 90 -18.27 6.94 6.57
CA LEU A 90 -19.20 8.00 7.00
C LEU A 90 -20.25 8.36 5.93
N LYS A 91 -19.92 8.12 4.66
CA LYS A 91 -20.81 8.38 3.52
C LYS A 91 -21.84 7.27 3.31
N HIS A 92 -21.44 6.02 3.47
CA HIS A 92 -22.23 4.85 3.09
C HIS A 92 -22.69 3.98 4.26
N GLY A 93 -21.95 4.00 5.39
CA GLY A 93 -22.23 3.18 6.55
C GLY A 93 -23.32 3.78 7.46
N SER A 94 -24.00 2.92 8.18
CA SER A 94 -25.10 3.25 9.08
C SER A 94 -24.86 2.84 10.54
N ASP A 95 -23.93 1.92 10.79
CA ASP A 95 -23.62 1.44 12.14
C ASP A 95 -22.97 2.56 12.97
N ARG A 96 -23.55 2.82 14.15
CA ARG A 96 -23.09 3.92 15.03
C ARG A 96 -21.68 3.70 15.57
N GLN A 97 -21.27 2.43 15.78
CA GLN A 97 -19.96 2.09 16.32
C GLN A 97 -18.89 2.25 15.24
N MET A 98 -19.16 1.79 14.00
CA MET A 98 -18.27 1.97 12.86
C MET A 98 -18.13 3.45 12.48
N ASN A 99 -19.23 4.22 12.49
CA ASN A 99 -19.19 5.65 12.23
C ASN A 99 -18.43 6.45 13.31
N ARG A 100 -18.46 6.00 14.56
CA ARG A 100 -17.64 6.59 15.63
C ARG A 100 -16.18 6.28 15.41
N LEU A 101 -15.83 5.01 15.16
CA LEU A 101 -14.47 4.59 14.84
C LEU A 101 -13.90 5.38 13.66
N ALA A 102 -14.66 5.52 12.57
CA ALA A 102 -14.24 6.29 11.40
C ALA A 102 -13.88 7.75 11.74
N LYS A 103 -14.70 8.41 12.56
CA LYS A 103 -14.42 9.79 13.03
C LYS A 103 -13.16 9.87 13.89
N ASP A 104 -12.94 8.88 14.74
CA ASP A 104 -11.76 8.82 15.62
C ASP A 104 -10.49 8.58 14.80
N ILE A 105 -10.53 7.69 13.81
CA ILE A 105 -9.45 7.45 12.84
C ILE A 105 -9.11 8.73 12.08
N ILE A 106 -10.09 9.42 11.51
CA ILE A 106 -9.86 10.67 10.76
C ILE A 106 -9.16 11.70 11.65
N ARG A 107 -9.61 11.87 12.90
CA ARG A 107 -9.02 12.86 13.82
C ARG A 107 -7.58 12.51 14.19
N ALA A 108 -7.33 11.26 14.59
CA ALA A 108 -6.02 10.80 15.03
C ALA A 108 -5.01 10.83 13.86
N GLN A 109 -5.35 10.20 12.76
CA GLN A 109 -4.42 10.05 11.64
C GLN A 109 -4.14 11.35 10.91
N ASN A 110 -5.07 12.32 10.87
CA ASN A 110 -4.76 13.66 10.35
C ASN A 110 -3.71 14.41 11.20
N ALA A 111 -3.65 14.18 12.50
CA ALA A 111 -2.59 14.75 13.35
C ALA A 111 -1.23 14.10 13.05
N GLU A 112 -1.21 12.79 12.88
CA GLU A 112 -0.01 11.99 12.56
C GLU A 112 0.51 12.29 11.14
N ILE A 113 -0.38 12.46 10.15
CA ILE A 113 -0.03 12.92 8.79
C ILE A 113 0.71 14.26 8.86
N LYS A 114 0.18 15.24 9.60
CA LYS A 114 0.83 16.56 9.75
C LYS A 114 2.20 16.45 10.42
N LEU A 115 2.37 15.53 11.36
CA LEU A 115 3.68 15.28 12.01
C LEU A 115 4.67 14.74 10.97
N MET A 116 4.31 13.70 10.23
CA MET A 116 5.17 13.09 9.22
C MET A 116 5.51 14.04 8.08
N GLN A 117 4.56 14.84 7.61
CA GLN A 117 4.81 15.87 6.59
C GLN A 117 5.85 16.89 7.04
N ARG A 118 5.74 17.41 8.29
CA ARG A 118 6.71 18.36 8.83
C ARG A 118 8.09 17.73 9.01
N TRP A 119 8.14 16.48 9.45
CA TRP A 119 9.38 15.76 9.63
C TRP A 119 10.09 15.54 8.28
N LEU A 120 9.39 15.04 7.28
CA LEU A 120 9.92 14.80 5.92
C LEU A 120 10.44 16.09 5.26
N ALA A 121 9.75 17.20 5.43
CA ALA A 121 10.21 18.50 4.92
C ALA A 121 11.57 18.95 5.47
N GLN A 122 11.97 18.44 6.65
CA GLN A 122 13.23 18.76 7.31
C GLN A 122 14.31 17.68 7.11
N HIS A 123 13.94 16.50 6.60
CA HIS A 123 14.81 15.34 6.51
C HIS A 123 14.71 14.67 5.11
N PRO A 124 15.25 15.32 4.07
CA PRO A 124 15.28 14.72 2.73
C PRO A 124 16.09 13.41 2.77
N SER A 125 15.67 12.41 1.99
CA SER A 125 16.34 11.12 1.88
C SER A 125 16.34 10.63 0.44
N GLU A 126 17.42 9.94 0.07
CA GLU A 126 17.59 9.35 -1.23
C GLU A 126 16.91 7.96 -1.30
N PRO A 127 16.48 7.52 -2.49
CA PRO A 127 16.04 6.15 -2.71
C PRO A 127 17.13 5.15 -2.36
N ALA A 128 16.75 3.97 -1.88
CA ALA A 128 17.70 2.89 -1.64
C ALA A 128 18.30 2.41 -2.98
N GLY A 129 19.63 2.23 -2.99
CA GLY A 129 20.34 1.72 -4.16
C GLY A 129 20.18 0.20 -4.32
N ALA A 130 20.99 -0.39 -5.23
CA ALA A 130 20.96 -1.83 -5.52
C ALA A 130 21.21 -2.72 -4.28
N ALA A 131 22.00 -2.24 -3.31
CA ALA A 131 22.18 -2.87 -2.00
C ALA A 131 21.21 -2.27 -1.00
N ALA A 132 19.92 -2.54 -1.16
CA ALA A 132 18.87 -2.02 -0.31
C ALA A 132 19.06 -2.42 1.17
N PRO A 133 18.87 -1.51 2.13
CA PRO A 133 18.97 -1.81 3.55
C PRO A 133 17.94 -2.87 4.00
N ALA A 134 18.23 -3.58 5.09
CA ALA A 134 17.39 -4.66 5.60
C ALA A 134 15.94 -4.22 5.90
N HIS A 135 15.72 -2.98 6.34
CA HIS A 135 14.36 -2.47 6.59
C HIS A 135 13.50 -2.44 5.33
N VAL A 136 14.07 -2.20 4.15
CA VAL A 136 13.33 -2.20 2.87
C VAL A 136 12.75 -3.58 2.60
N ALA A 137 13.57 -4.64 2.74
CA ALA A 137 13.11 -6.02 2.57
C ALA A 137 12.01 -6.40 3.58
N GLU A 138 12.13 -5.94 4.83
CA GLU A 138 11.10 -6.19 5.85
C GLU A 138 9.79 -5.45 5.55
N TYR A 139 9.85 -4.21 5.04
CA TYR A 139 8.65 -3.51 4.58
C TYR A 139 7.95 -4.27 3.47
N HIS A 140 8.68 -4.69 2.42
CA HIS A 140 8.10 -5.49 1.34
C HIS A 140 7.47 -6.79 1.86
N ALA A 141 8.14 -7.52 2.73
CA ALA A 141 7.61 -8.73 3.33
C ALA A 141 6.34 -8.48 4.16
N SER A 142 6.27 -7.34 4.87
CA SER A 142 5.12 -6.98 5.69
C SER A 142 3.86 -6.67 4.88
N MET A 143 4.00 -6.30 3.60
CA MET A 143 2.89 -6.00 2.69
C MET A 143 2.31 -7.25 2.02
N THR A 144 3.04 -8.38 2.06
CA THR A 144 2.61 -9.64 1.42
C THR A 144 1.32 -10.15 2.07
N GLY A 145 0.30 -10.40 1.25
CA GLY A 145 -1.01 -10.90 1.69
C GLY A 145 -1.97 -9.84 2.25
N MET A 146 -1.47 -8.69 2.74
CA MET A 146 -2.32 -7.61 3.26
C MET A 146 -3.26 -7.06 2.17
N HIS A 147 -2.75 -6.87 0.97
CA HIS A 147 -3.53 -6.38 -0.16
C HIS A 147 -4.72 -7.28 -0.47
N ASP A 148 -4.49 -8.59 -0.59
CA ASP A 148 -5.54 -9.57 -0.92
C ASP A 148 -6.65 -9.61 0.14
N ASP A 149 -6.28 -9.58 1.42
CA ASP A 149 -7.24 -9.59 2.52
C ASP A 149 -8.05 -8.30 2.57
N MET A 150 -7.43 -7.18 2.31
CA MET A 150 -8.07 -5.88 2.22
C MET A 150 -9.07 -5.84 1.04
N MET A 151 -8.65 -6.34 -0.15
CA MET A 151 -9.49 -6.43 -1.33
C MET A 151 -10.73 -7.32 -1.12
N LYS A 152 -10.59 -8.44 -0.42
CA LYS A 152 -11.73 -9.28 -0.03
C LYS A 152 -12.70 -8.51 0.88
N GLY A 153 -12.16 -7.78 1.85
CA GLY A 153 -12.95 -7.04 2.83
C GLY A 153 -13.80 -5.93 2.21
N ILE A 154 -13.20 -5.07 1.40
CA ILE A 154 -13.87 -3.89 0.83
C ILE A 154 -14.97 -4.25 -0.20
N ASN A 155 -15.01 -5.48 -0.69
CA ASN A 155 -16.01 -5.97 -1.65
C ASN A 155 -17.27 -6.53 -0.97
N LEU A 156 -17.36 -6.51 0.36
CA LEU A 156 -18.58 -6.92 1.06
C LEU A 156 -19.75 -5.97 0.75
N GLN A 157 -20.95 -6.53 0.59
CA GLN A 157 -22.15 -5.77 0.22
C GLN A 157 -22.58 -4.76 1.29
N ASN A 158 -22.44 -5.12 2.57
CA ASN A 158 -22.76 -4.22 3.67
C ASN A 158 -21.61 -3.23 3.88
N PRO A 159 -21.83 -1.90 3.79
CA PRO A 159 -20.77 -0.91 3.92
C PRO A 159 -20.03 -0.94 5.27
N ASP A 160 -20.75 -1.20 6.37
CA ASP A 160 -20.15 -1.28 7.70
C ASP A 160 -19.26 -2.51 7.84
N ALA A 161 -19.67 -3.64 7.26
CA ALA A 161 -18.87 -4.84 7.19
C ALA A 161 -17.65 -4.67 6.26
N ALA A 162 -17.81 -4.00 5.13
CA ALA A 162 -16.73 -3.67 4.19
C ALA A 162 -15.67 -2.78 4.86
N PHE A 163 -16.11 -1.76 5.60
CA PHE A 163 -15.20 -0.91 6.37
C PHE A 163 -14.41 -1.73 7.40
N ALA A 164 -15.10 -2.49 8.25
CA ALA A 164 -14.44 -3.27 9.30
C ALA A 164 -13.48 -4.33 8.73
N ALA A 165 -13.87 -5.01 7.64
CA ALA A 165 -13.07 -6.05 7.01
C ALA A 165 -11.87 -5.51 6.21
N GLY A 166 -12.00 -4.34 5.59
CA GLY A 166 -10.91 -3.69 4.87
C GLY A 166 -9.94 -2.95 5.80
N MET A 167 -10.46 -2.24 6.83
CA MET A 167 -9.65 -1.46 7.77
C MET A 167 -8.83 -2.36 8.71
N LEU A 168 -9.31 -3.55 9.02
CA LEU A 168 -8.60 -4.48 9.91
C LEU A 168 -7.20 -4.88 9.36
N PRO A 169 -7.05 -5.45 8.14
CA PRO A 169 -5.74 -5.74 7.57
C PRO A 169 -4.92 -4.46 7.31
N HIS A 170 -5.55 -3.33 6.99
CA HIS A 170 -4.89 -2.04 6.86
C HIS A 170 -4.18 -1.66 8.17
N HIS A 171 -4.86 -1.70 9.31
CA HIS A 171 -4.27 -1.42 10.61
C HIS A 171 -3.19 -2.42 11.01
N GLN A 172 -3.36 -3.71 10.68
CA GLN A 172 -2.31 -4.70 10.90
C GLN A 172 -1.03 -4.37 10.13
N GLY A 173 -1.16 -3.85 8.92
CA GLY A 173 -0.03 -3.34 8.12
C GLY A 173 0.68 -2.18 8.81
N ALA A 174 -0.06 -1.19 9.29
CA ALA A 174 0.52 -0.05 10.01
C ALA A 174 1.27 -0.46 11.28
N VAL A 175 0.72 -1.41 12.06
CA VAL A 175 1.40 -1.95 13.25
C VAL A 175 2.73 -2.58 12.85
N LYS A 176 2.78 -3.39 11.80
CA LYS A 176 4.04 -3.98 11.30
C LYS A 176 5.03 -2.93 10.84
N MET A 177 4.58 -1.91 10.11
CA MET A 177 5.45 -0.80 9.71
C MET A 177 6.02 -0.06 10.91
N ALA A 178 5.22 0.16 11.94
CA ALA A 178 5.66 0.80 13.18
C ALA A 178 6.67 -0.07 13.96
N GLU A 179 6.50 -1.40 13.98
CA GLU A 179 7.48 -2.34 14.56
C GLU A 179 8.83 -2.27 13.82
N ILE A 180 8.83 -2.17 12.49
CA ILE A 180 10.04 -2.00 11.68
C ILE A 180 10.72 -0.66 12.02
N GLN A 181 9.96 0.43 12.20
CA GLN A 181 10.49 1.71 12.67
C GLN A 181 11.16 1.58 14.03
N LEU A 182 10.56 0.87 14.98
CA LEU A 182 11.18 0.65 16.30
C LEU A 182 12.46 -0.17 16.22
N LYS A 183 12.59 -1.05 15.23
CA LYS A 183 13.78 -1.88 15.02
C LYS A 183 14.93 -1.13 14.37
N TYR A 184 14.66 -0.30 13.37
CA TYR A 184 15.69 0.30 12.51
C TYR A 184 15.82 1.81 12.66
N GLY A 185 14.74 2.51 12.99
CA GLY A 185 14.71 3.96 13.11
C GLY A 185 15.39 4.46 14.37
N ARG A 186 15.92 5.68 14.30
CA ARG A 186 16.68 6.33 15.37
C ARG A 186 16.10 7.66 15.81
N ASP A 187 15.24 8.27 14.99
CA ASP A 187 14.58 9.52 15.35
C ASP A 187 13.59 9.31 16.49
N ASN A 188 13.75 10.01 17.61
CA ASN A 188 12.93 9.81 18.80
C ASN A 188 11.45 10.13 18.56
N ARG A 189 11.14 11.17 17.76
CA ARG A 189 9.74 11.56 17.46
C ARG A 189 9.03 10.50 16.65
N LEU A 190 9.72 9.91 15.65
CA LEU A 190 9.15 8.85 14.83
C LEU A 190 9.05 7.54 15.60
N ARG A 191 9.95 7.28 16.54
CA ARG A 191 9.85 6.13 17.45
C ARG A 191 8.67 6.28 18.42
N GLU A 192 8.45 7.47 18.98
CA GLU A 192 7.25 7.78 19.79
C GLU A 192 5.98 7.62 18.97
N LEU A 193 5.92 8.19 17.75
CA LEU A 193 4.81 8.00 16.83
C LEU A 193 4.54 6.50 16.55
N ALA A 194 5.57 5.71 16.29
CA ALA A 194 5.44 4.27 16.05
C ALA A 194 4.83 3.53 17.26
N GLN A 195 5.25 3.89 18.49
CA GLN A 195 4.65 3.32 19.71
C GLN A 195 3.19 3.71 19.88
N ASP A 196 2.83 4.95 19.55
CA ASP A 196 1.45 5.43 19.62
C ASP A 196 0.56 4.73 18.60
N ILE A 197 1.04 4.56 17.36
CA ILE A 197 0.37 3.78 16.31
C ILE A 197 0.13 2.34 16.78
N ILE A 198 1.13 1.66 17.33
CA ILE A 198 0.97 0.28 17.82
C ILE A 198 -0.12 0.22 18.89
N ARG A 199 -0.12 1.15 19.86
CA ARG A 199 -1.12 1.16 20.94
C ARG A 199 -2.53 1.42 20.43
N SER A 200 -2.71 2.49 19.67
CA SER A 200 -4.02 2.91 19.19
C SER A 200 -4.62 1.90 18.21
N GLN A 201 -3.85 1.51 17.19
CA GLN A 201 -4.37 0.64 16.15
C GLN A 201 -4.54 -0.81 16.61
N SER A 202 -3.76 -1.30 17.58
CA SER A 202 -4.03 -2.61 18.20
C SER A 202 -5.38 -2.63 18.94
N ALA A 203 -5.75 -1.53 19.60
CA ALA A 203 -7.06 -1.41 20.25
C ALA A 203 -8.21 -1.36 19.21
N GLU A 204 -8.00 -0.64 18.10
CA GLU A 204 -8.98 -0.55 17.00
C GLU A 204 -9.13 -1.89 16.26
N ILE A 205 -8.03 -2.64 16.03
CA ILE A 205 -8.04 -4.01 15.51
C ILE A 205 -8.91 -4.92 16.41
N ALA A 206 -8.66 -4.89 17.72
CA ALA A 206 -9.42 -5.69 18.67
C ALA A 206 -10.91 -5.30 18.68
N PHE A 207 -11.22 -4.02 18.52
CA PHE A 207 -12.59 -3.53 18.42
C PHE A 207 -13.28 -4.03 17.14
N MET A 208 -12.63 -3.91 15.97
CA MET A 208 -13.18 -4.38 14.70
C MET A 208 -13.42 -5.89 14.69
N LYS A 209 -12.49 -6.68 15.25
CA LYS A 209 -12.68 -8.15 15.39
C LYS A 209 -13.93 -8.49 16.20
N ARG A 210 -14.10 -7.89 17.38
CA ARG A 210 -15.30 -8.11 18.21
C ARG A 210 -16.58 -7.68 17.50
N TRP A 211 -16.54 -6.59 16.77
CA TRP A 211 -17.69 -6.13 15.99
C TRP A 211 -18.05 -7.13 14.89
N GLN A 212 -17.08 -7.62 14.14
CA GLN A 212 -17.27 -8.64 13.10
C GLN A 212 -17.84 -9.94 13.67
N GLU A 213 -17.27 -10.44 14.77
CA GLU A 213 -17.77 -11.65 15.45
C GLU A 213 -19.25 -11.52 15.83
N LYS A 214 -19.64 -10.38 16.41
CA LYS A 214 -21.02 -10.10 16.80
C LYS A 214 -21.98 -10.05 15.60
N HIS A 215 -21.55 -9.49 14.47
CA HIS A 215 -22.40 -9.29 13.29
C HIS A 215 -22.38 -10.48 12.32
N SER A 216 -21.36 -11.35 12.40
CA SER A 216 -21.34 -12.63 11.67
C SER A 216 -22.26 -13.68 12.31
N ALA A 217 -22.51 -13.60 13.62
CA ALA A 217 -23.32 -14.55 14.35
C ALA A 217 -24.84 -14.27 14.28
N THR A 218 -25.25 -13.16 13.65
CA THR A 218 -26.69 -12.83 13.53
C THR A 218 -27.21 -13.42 12.22
N PRO A 219 -28.10 -14.45 12.25
CA PRO A 219 -28.79 -14.92 11.04
C PRO A 219 -29.61 -13.78 10.45
N PRO A 220 -29.83 -13.74 9.11
CA PRO A 220 -30.72 -12.75 8.52
C PRO A 220 -32.09 -12.89 9.16
N ALA A 221 -32.64 -11.77 9.68
CA ALA A 221 -34.00 -11.70 10.17
C ALA A 221 -34.94 -12.11 9.02
N HIS A 222 -35.60 -13.24 9.15
CA HIS A 222 -36.66 -13.67 8.24
C HIS A 222 -37.84 -12.70 8.43
N HIS A 223 -38.06 -11.84 7.44
CA HIS A 223 -39.31 -11.07 7.27
C HIS A 223 -40.13 -11.70 6.14
#